data_1dec6d7b8e7582c48cda35d7f9c90efb
#
_entry.id   1dec6d7b8e7582c48cda35d7f9c90efb
#
_cell.length_a   1.000
_cell.length_b   1.000
_cell.length_c   1.000
_cell.angle_alpha   90.00
_cell.angle_beta   90.00
_cell.angle_gamma   90.00
#
_symmetry.space_group_name_H-M   'P 1'
#
loop_
_entity.id
_entity.type
_entity.pdbx_description
1 polymer ?
#
loop_
_entity_poly.entity_id
_entity_poly.type
_entity_poly.pdbx_seq_one_letter_code
_entity_poly.pdbx_strand_id
1 'polypeptide(L)'
;MKNRLAVSLILLLSTCPAMASWGSFVSMGSTTVNSDVSCAQVASGQAACAASGFSNTLVVNAFNGSTWAGWTKLAGGISSAPSCATTGTGHVVCAARASNGGMVASVFNGTTWGTETKLKGSLATGPSCATLGSGRVLCAARSASGGLASSVFDGTNWSNFDNQSATLTSAPGCGSDDNGRVVCAANDTSSNVVVNRYNGTSWDGFLNLGGRATGEPTCTNLLETGQIVCFARGTDSSFNGNRFNGQAWSTTDWLGWGFLGGQMGTKGSCAVITTNQIACGVFGVTDSGLWVDVFNGTAWSGFTPLGQTTVGNPSCAPLGGSKVLCAIVGVNSKASSIVGP
;
A
#
# COMPACT_ATOMS: atom_id res chain seq x y z
N MET A 1 55.41 -34.74 -29.20
CA MET A 1 54.86 -34.55 -27.87
C MET A 1 53.77 -33.49 -27.91
N LYS A 2 52.50 -33.91 -27.84
CA LYS A 2 51.32 -33.02 -27.90
C LYS A 2 50.83 -32.82 -26.47
N ASN A 3 51.08 -31.63 -25.90
CA ASN A 3 50.50 -31.24 -24.61
C ASN A 3 49.02 -30.89 -24.79
N ARG A 4 48.12 -31.68 -24.20
CA ARG A 4 46.73 -31.33 -24.06
C ARG A 4 46.57 -30.55 -22.75
N LEU A 5 46.24 -29.23 -22.85
CA LEU A 5 45.76 -28.46 -21.72
C LEU A 5 44.34 -28.94 -21.41
N ALA A 6 44.15 -29.46 -20.22
CA ALA A 6 42.81 -29.71 -19.67
C ALA A 6 42.26 -28.37 -19.12
N VAL A 7 41.22 -27.82 -19.73
CA VAL A 7 40.47 -26.69 -19.22
C VAL A 7 39.47 -27.25 -18.21
N SER A 8 39.76 -27.05 -16.91
CA SER A 8 38.80 -27.30 -15.83
C SER A 8 37.69 -26.22 -15.87
N LEU A 9 36.51 -26.61 -16.31
CA LEU A 9 35.30 -25.81 -16.21
C LEU A 9 34.85 -25.79 -14.75
N ILE A 10 35.21 -24.72 -14.01
CA ILE A 10 34.67 -24.49 -12.68
C ILE A 10 33.23 -24.04 -12.88
N LEU A 11 32.27 -24.92 -12.62
CA LEU A 11 30.86 -24.57 -12.47
C LEU A 11 30.75 -23.74 -11.17
N LEU A 12 30.69 -22.44 -11.32
CA LEU A 12 30.21 -21.56 -10.26
C LEU A 12 28.71 -21.85 -10.06
N LEU A 13 28.40 -22.73 -9.13
CA LEU A 13 27.07 -22.83 -8.56
C LEU A 13 26.79 -21.50 -7.88
N SER A 14 26.09 -20.60 -8.55
CA SER A 14 25.49 -19.45 -7.90
C SER A 14 24.47 -20.01 -6.91
N THR A 15 24.81 -19.99 -5.63
CA THR A 15 23.83 -20.23 -4.56
C THR A 15 22.80 -19.13 -4.67
N CYS A 16 21.65 -19.45 -5.25
CA CYS A 16 20.46 -18.61 -5.13
C CYS A 16 20.25 -18.39 -3.62
N PRO A 17 20.26 -17.16 -3.11
CA PRO A 17 19.96 -16.95 -1.70
C PRO A 17 18.60 -17.60 -1.44
N ALA A 18 18.54 -18.42 -0.38
CA ALA A 18 17.28 -19.06 0.01
C ALA A 18 16.22 -17.96 0.11
N MET A 19 15.17 -18.05 -0.70
CA MET A 19 14.04 -17.14 -0.57
C MET A 19 13.53 -17.28 0.85
N ALA A 20 13.51 -16.17 1.57
CA ALA A 20 12.99 -16.17 2.92
C ALA A 20 11.54 -16.68 2.87
N SER A 21 11.23 -17.65 3.71
CA SER A 21 9.98 -18.38 3.65
C SER A 21 8.81 -17.56 4.22
N TRP A 22 7.70 -17.54 3.50
CA TRP A 22 6.43 -17.08 4.05
C TRP A 22 5.90 -18.12 5.04
N GLY A 23 5.32 -17.65 6.15
CA GLY A 23 4.69 -18.49 7.15
C GLY A 23 3.37 -19.11 6.67
N SER A 24 2.55 -19.53 7.59
CA SER A 24 1.18 -19.96 7.32
C SER A 24 0.19 -18.83 7.53
N PHE A 25 -0.95 -18.89 6.83
CA PHE A 25 -2.05 -17.96 7.06
C PHE A 25 -2.63 -18.12 8.47
N VAL A 26 -2.81 -17.00 9.15
CA VAL A 26 -3.40 -16.91 10.48
C VAL A 26 -4.72 -16.13 10.39
N SER A 27 -5.78 -16.66 10.99
CA SER A 27 -7.06 -15.96 11.08
C SER A 27 -6.93 -14.68 11.89
N MET A 28 -7.49 -13.59 11.39
CA MET A 28 -7.60 -12.33 12.12
C MET A 28 -8.83 -12.24 13.02
N GLY A 29 -9.55 -13.34 13.21
CA GLY A 29 -10.74 -13.46 14.04
C GLY A 29 -11.97 -13.95 13.27
N SER A 30 -13.06 -14.19 13.98
CA SER A 30 -14.29 -14.76 13.41
C SER A 30 -15.24 -13.76 12.75
N THR A 31 -15.02 -12.45 12.98
CA THR A 31 -15.87 -11.38 12.41
C THR A 31 -15.73 -11.35 10.90
N THR A 32 -16.86 -11.24 10.22
CA THR A 32 -16.89 -11.04 8.77
C THR A 32 -16.71 -9.58 8.43
N VAL A 33 -15.94 -9.32 7.37
CA VAL A 33 -15.66 -7.98 6.85
C VAL A 33 -16.24 -7.85 5.43
N ASN A 34 -16.54 -6.62 5.03
CA ASN A 34 -17.23 -6.31 3.76
C ASN A 34 -16.37 -5.44 2.82
N SER A 35 -15.09 -5.35 3.09
CA SER A 35 -14.11 -4.64 2.24
C SER A 35 -12.74 -5.25 2.38
N ASP A 36 -11.81 -4.81 1.53
CA ASP A 36 -10.39 -5.04 1.73
C ASP A 36 -9.96 -4.58 3.13
N VAL A 37 -9.01 -5.31 3.69
CA VAL A 37 -8.32 -4.91 4.92
C VAL A 37 -7.22 -3.92 4.57
N SER A 38 -6.95 -2.94 5.41
CA SER A 38 -5.77 -2.09 5.35
C SER A 38 -5.01 -2.18 6.66
N CYS A 39 -3.70 -2.42 6.58
CA CYS A 39 -2.82 -2.57 7.74
C CYS A 39 -1.69 -1.55 7.71
N ALA A 40 -1.23 -1.16 8.90
CA ALA A 40 -0.02 -0.36 9.07
C ALA A 40 0.76 -0.82 10.31
N GLN A 41 2.07 -0.61 10.29
CA GLN A 41 2.95 -0.94 11.40
C GLN A 41 2.69 0.00 12.59
N VAL A 42 2.59 -0.59 13.78
CA VAL A 42 2.55 0.14 15.07
C VAL A 42 3.97 0.27 15.63
N ALA A 43 4.62 -0.87 15.82
CA ALA A 43 5.98 -1.01 16.32
C ALA A 43 6.62 -2.24 15.67
N SER A 44 7.89 -2.52 15.98
CA SER A 44 8.54 -3.74 15.49
C SER A 44 7.76 -4.99 15.90
N GLY A 45 7.35 -5.79 14.92
CA GLY A 45 6.55 -6.97 15.10
C GLY A 45 5.05 -6.71 15.29
N GLN A 46 4.59 -5.47 15.36
CA GLN A 46 3.19 -5.13 15.65
C GLN A 46 2.53 -4.37 14.51
N ALA A 47 1.24 -4.62 14.29
CA ALA A 47 0.44 -3.95 13.27
C ALA A 47 -0.97 -3.65 13.77
N ALA A 48 -1.57 -2.60 13.21
CA ALA A 48 -3.00 -2.30 13.36
C ALA A 48 -3.65 -2.33 11.99
N CYS A 49 -4.84 -2.91 11.92
CA CYS A 49 -5.58 -3.09 10.67
C CYS A 49 -7.01 -2.60 10.83
N ALA A 50 -7.59 -2.17 9.74
CA ALA A 50 -9.00 -1.79 9.66
C ALA A 50 -9.67 -2.39 8.42
N ALA A 51 -10.98 -2.56 8.49
CA ALA A 51 -11.84 -2.98 7.38
C ALA A 51 -13.23 -2.35 7.52
N SER A 52 -14.05 -2.42 6.48
CA SER A 52 -15.48 -2.20 6.59
C SER A 52 -16.15 -3.47 7.10
N GLY A 53 -16.86 -3.40 8.20
CA GLY A 53 -17.75 -4.43 8.66
C GLY A 53 -19.13 -4.32 8.02
N PHE A 54 -19.99 -5.31 8.30
CA PHE A 54 -21.39 -5.23 7.91
C PHE A 54 -22.06 -4.00 8.55
N SER A 55 -23.06 -3.47 7.86
CA SER A 55 -23.76 -2.21 8.22
C SER A 55 -22.85 -0.96 8.12
N ASN A 56 -21.89 -0.99 7.20
CA ASN A 56 -21.03 0.17 6.92
C ASN A 56 -20.30 0.72 8.16
N THR A 57 -19.77 -0.18 8.96
CA THR A 57 -19.06 0.16 10.20
C THR A 57 -17.55 0.02 9.99
N LEU A 58 -16.79 0.93 10.57
CA LEU A 58 -15.35 0.76 10.68
C LEU A 58 -15.06 -0.31 11.75
N VAL A 59 -14.44 -1.40 11.35
CA VAL A 59 -13.95 -2.43 12.28
C VAL A 59 -12.43 -2.44 12.27
N VAL A 60 -11.84 -2.65 13.43
CA VAL A 60 -10.39 -2.51 13.64
C VAL A 60 -9.86 -3.72 14.43
N ASN A 61 -8.58 -4.03 14.20
CA ASN A 61 -7.91 -5.15 14.86
C ASN A 61 -6.44 -4.79 15.10
N ALA A 62 -5.82 -5.40 16.08
CA ALA A 62 -4.40 -5.21 16.38
C ALA A 62 -3.68 -6.54 16.50
N PHE A 63 -2.49 -6.61 15.93
CA PHE A 63 -1.55 -7.73 16.02
C PHE A 63 -0.41 -7.37 16.96
N ASN A 64 -0.20 -8.18 18.00
CA ASN A 64 0.80 -7.92 19.03
C ASN A 64 2.17 -8.57 18.76
N GLY A 65 2.35 -9.15 17.57
CA GLY A 65 3.53 -9.91 17.18
C GLY A 65 3.34 -11.42 17.23
N SER A 66 2.29 -11.91 17.91
CA SER A 66 1.99 -13.33 18.04
C SER A 66 0.54 -13.65 17.73
N THR A 67 -0.37 -12.83 18.20
CA THR A 67 -1.83 -13.05 18.10
C THR A 67 -2.56 -11.78 17.69
N TRP A 68 -3.75 -11.96 17.11
CA TRP A 68 -4.70 -10.90 16.83
C TRP A 68 -5.62 -10.69 18.05
N ALA A 69 -5.87 -9.45 18.41
CA ALA A 69 -6.79 -9.09 19.50
C ALA A 69 -8.25 -9.41 19.18
N GLY A 70 -8.58 -9.57 17.89
CA GLY A 70 -9.94 -9.69 17.39
C GLY A 70 -10.53 -8.37 16.94
N TRP A 71 -11.54 -8.44 16.06
CA TRP A 71 -12.16 -7.28 15.47
C TRP A 71 -13.06 -6.53 16.47
N THR A 72 -12.79 -5.26 16.64
CA THR A 72 -13.60 -4.33 17.44
C THR A 72 -14.32 -3.37 16.51
N LYS A 73 -15.62 -3.21 16.72
CA LYS A 73 -16.44 -2.26 15.98
C LYS A 73 -16.24 -0.86 16.58
N LEU A 74 -15.84 0.06 15.74
CA LEU A 74 -15.96 1.50 15.98
C LEU A 74 -17.30 2.01 15.43
N ALA A 75 -17.54 3.31 15.42
CA ALA A 75 -18.81 3.85 14.96
C ALA A 75 -19.04 3.58 13.46
N GLY A 76 -20.22 3.86 12.97
CA GLY A 76 -20.66 3.53 11.62
C GLY A 76 -20.70 4.72 10.67
N GLY A 77 -21.15 4.42 9.45
CA GLY A 77 -21.39 5.43 8.40
C GLY A 77 -20.21 5.61 7.45
N ILE A 78 -19.41 4.55 7.21
CA ILE A 78 -18.42 4.54 6.15
C ILE A 78 -18.99 3.94 4.86
N SER A 79 -18.43 4.31 3.71
CA SER A 79 -18.85 3.86 2.38
C SER A 79 -17.69 3.44 1.47
N SER A 80 -16.50 3.23 2.04
CA SER A 80 -15.33 2.69 1.35
C SER A 80 -14.55 1.74 2.25
N ALA A 81 -13.66 0.95 1.65
CA ALA A 81 -12.57 0.34 2.40
C ALA A 81 -11.76 1.43 3.12
N PRO A 82 -11.26 1.17 4.33
CA PRO A 82 -10.35 2.08 5.02
C PRO A 82 -8.95 2.02 4.41
N SER A 83 -8.15 3.05 4.71
CA SER A 83 -6.71 3.08 4.49
C SER A 83 -6.02 3.44 5.79
N CYS A 84 -4.99 2.68 6.15
CA CYS A 84 -4.22 2.87 7.38
C CYS A 84 -2.79 3.29 7.06
N ALA A 85 -2.24 4.20 7.87
CA ALA A 85 -0.84 4.62 7.81
C ALA A 85 -0.28 4.81 9.23
N THR A 86 1.00 4.47 9.41
CA THR A 86 1.70 4.76 10.67
C THR A 86 2.03 6.24 10.78
N THR A 87 2.01 6.78 11.97
CA THR A 87 2.54 8.11 12.25
C THR A 87 4.07 8.12 12.40
N GLY A 88 4.69 6.92 12.50
CA GLY A 88 6.11 6.78 12.83
C GLY A 88 6.44 6.90 14.32
N THR A 89 5.44 7.13 15.18
CA THR A 89 5.58 7.30 16.65
C THR A 89 4.85 6.23 17.47
N GLY A 90 4.61 5.06 16.85
CA GLY A 90 3.86 3.97 17.49
C GLY A 90 2.34 4.09 17.37
N HIS A 91 1.85 5.10 16.70
CA HIS A 91 0.42 5.26 16.42
C HIS A 91 0.10 4.91 14.96
N VAL A 92 -1.16 4.53 14.72
CA VAL A 92 -1.69 4.26 13.38
C VAL A 92 -2.99 5.03 13.18
N VAL A 93 -3.06 5.73 12.08
CA VAL A 93 -4.29 6.37 11.60
C VAL A 93 -4.96 5.47 10.59
N CYS A 94 -6.25 5.17 10.77
CA CYS A 94 -7.08 4.52 9.74
C CYS A 94 -8.23 5.44 9.38
N ALA A 95 -8.43 5.69 8.09
CA ALA A 95 -9.46 6.58 7.58
C ALA A 95 -10.25 5.92 6.46
N ALA A 96 -11.53 6.25 6.34
CA ALA A 96 -12.44 5.78 5.30
C ALA A 96 -13.33 6.94 4.82
N ARG A 97 -13.87 6.83 3.61
CA ARG A 97 -14.90 7.74 3.13
C ARG A 97 -16.18 7.53 3.94
N ALA A 98 -16.73 8.60 4.44
CA ALA A 98 -18.03 8.59 5.12
C ALA A 98 -19.18 8.49 4.10
N SER A 99 -20.32 7.95 4.53
CA SER A 99 -21.52 7.84 3.68
C SER A 99 -22.07 9.19 3.21
N ASN A 100 -21.77 10.27 3.94
CA ASN A 100 -22.14 11.65 3.54
C ASN A 100 -21.11 12.33 2.61
N GLY A 101 -20.09 11.59 2.15
CA GLY A 101 -19.04 12.12 1.28
C GLY A 101 -17.84 12.73 2.02
N GLY A 102 -17.87 12.86 3.32
CA GLY A 102 -16.72 13.28 4.12
C GLY A 102 -15.73 12.14 4.37
N MET A 103 -14.89 12.31 5.38
CA MET A 103 -13.94 11.28 5.86
C MET A 103 -14.20 10.98 7.34
N VAL A 104 -14.12 9.71 7.69
CA VAL A 104 -14.09 9.23 9.08
C VAL A 104 -12.71 8.67 9.34
N ALA A 105 -12.10 9.07 10.45
CA ALA A 105 -10.79 8.58 10.85
C ALA A 105 -10.77 8.21 12.33
N SER A 106 -9.95 7.22 12.68
CA SER A 106 -9.64 6.85 14.06
C SER A 106 -8.15 6.61 14.21
N VAL A 107 -7.62 6.88 15.40
CA VAL A 107 -6.20 6.72 15.71
C VAL A 107 -6.04 5.61 16.73
N PHE A 108 -5.17 4.66 16.44
CA PHE A 108 -4.67 3.68 17.39
C PHE A 108 -3.41 4.23 18.06
N ASN A 109 -3.39 4.30 19.38
CA ASN A 109 -2.28 4.88 20.16
C ASN A 109 -1.23 3.85 20.60
N GLY A 110 -1.25 2.65 20.00
CA GLY A 110 -0.41 1.53 20.37
C GLY A 110 -1.08 0.56 21.36
N THR A 111 -2.18 0.97 22.00
CA THR A 111 -2.90 0.17 23.01
C THR A 111 -4.39 0.14 22.73
N THR A 112 -4.98 1.29 22.45
CA THR A 112 -6.43 1.45 22.26
C THR A 112 -6.73 2.31 21.05
N TRP A 113 -7.92 2.13 20.49
CA TRP A 113 -8.45 2.99 19.45
C TRP A 113 -9.15 4.20 20.07
N GLY A 114 -8.83 5.37 19.55
CA GLY A 114 -9.50 6.62 19.90
C GLY A 114 -10.91 6.72 19.31
N THR A 115 -11.65 7.73 19.76
CA THR A 115 -12.94 8.09 19.18
C THR A 115 -12.78 8.55 17.74
N GLU A 116 -13.81 8.29 16.92
CA GLU A 116 -13.83 8.74 15.53
C GLU A 116 -13.78 10.27 15.41
N THR A 117 -12.98 10.72 14.47
CA THR A 117 -13.03 12.09 13.96
C THR A 117 -13.78 12.11 12.63
N LYS A 118 -14.72 13.01 12.47
CA LYS A 118 -15.50 13.20 11.22
C LYS A 118 -15.10 14.51 10.57
N LEU A 119 -14.54 14.40 9.36
CA LEU A 119 -14.16 15.54 8.54
C LEU A 119 -15.22 15.76 7.46
N LYS A 120 -15.69 17.01 7.36
CA LYS A 120 -16.61 17.41 6.30
C LYS A 120 -15.84 17.51 4.98
N GLY A 121 -16.38 16.92 3.91
CA GLY A 121 -15.75 16.91 2.59
C GLY A 121 -16.70 16.43 1.52
N SER A 122 -16.24 16.44 0.28
CA SER A 122 -16.97 15.92 -0.88
C SER A 122 -16.06 14.98 -1.66
N LEU A 123 -15.86 13.77 -1.10
CA LEU A 123 -15.02 12.73 -1.65
C LEU A 123 -15.83 11.79 -2.54
N ALA A 124 -15.28 11.40 -3.68
CA ALA A 124 -15.87 10.42 -4.59
C ALA A 124 -15.35 9.00 -4.30
N THR A 125 -14.11 8.88 -3.80
CA THR A 125 -13.47 7.59 -3.49
C THR A 125 -13.08 7.48 -2.03
N GLY A 126 -12.69 6.27 -1.59
CA GLY A 126 -11.97 6.08 -0.34
C GLY A 126 -10.64 6.81 -0.34
N PRO A 127 -10.12 7.18 0.84
CA PRO A 127 -8.79 7.78 0.95
C PRO A 127 -7.68 6.72 0.79
N SER A 128 -6.50 7.18 0.37
CA SER A 128 -5.22 6.54 0.54
C SER A 128 -4.39 7.36 1.51
N CYS A 129 -3.94 6.75 2.60
CA CYS A 129 -3.18 7.41 3.66
C CYS A 129 -1.70 7.01 3.58
N ALA A 130 -0.81 7.96 3.82
CA ALA A 130 0.63 7.75 3.85
C ALA A 130 1.30 8.59 4.94
N THR A 131 2.38 8.08 5.47
CA THR A 131 3.16 8.71 6.54
C THR A 131 3.89 9.96 6.02
N LEU A 132 3.79 11.06 6.74
CA LEU A 132 4.57 12.28 6.49
C LEU A 132 5.78 12.40 7.44
N GLY A 133 5.96 11.44 8.35
CA GLY A 133 6.95 11.55 9.41
C GLY A 133 6.57 12.56 10.52
N SER A 134 7.35 12.57 11.59
CA SER A 134 7.15 13.47 12.75
C SER A 134 5.73 13.42 13.34
N GLY A 135 5.13 12.24 13.39
CA GLY A 135 3.78 12.04 13.93
C GLY A 135 2.64 12.37 12.95
N ARG A 136 2.95 12.78 11.72
CA ARG A 136 1.96 13.24 10.74
C ARG A 136 1.59 12.16 9.71
N VAL A 137 0.34 12.23 9.24
CA VAL A 137 -0.20 11.38 8.17
C VAL A 137 -0.98 12.25 7.18
N LEU A 138 -0.78 12.05 5.90
CA LEU A 138 -1.60 12.61 4.85
C LEU A 138 -2.57 11.53 4.35
N CYS A 139 -3.86 11.86 4.25
CA CYS A 139 -4.86 11.05 3.58
C CYS A 139 -5.42 11.82 2.39
N ALA A 140 -5.38 11.24 1.21
CA ALA A 140 -5.86 11.83 -0.03
C ALA A 140 -6.87 10.94 -0.73
N ALA A 141 -7.87 11.53 -1.36
CA ALA A 141 -8.93 10.86 -2.11
C ALA A 141 -9.24 11.63 -3.39
N ARG A 142 -9.90 10.99 -4.34
CA ARG A 142 -10.51 11.71 -5.45
C ARG A 142 -11.72 12.47 -4.93
N SER A 143 -11.79 13.76 -5.22
CA SER A 143 -12.94 14.60 -4.90
C SER A 143 -14.13 14.34 -5.84
N ALA A 144 -15.31 14.75 -5.45
CA ALA A 144 -16.51 14.68 -6.31
C ALA A 144 -16.37 15.53 -7.57
N SER A 145 -15.55 16.58 -7.58
CA SER A 145 -15.21 17.39 -8.75
C SER A 145 -14.15 16.76 -9.66
N GLY A 146 -13.61 15.59 -9.31
CA GLY A 146 -12.60 14.87 -10.08
C GLY A 146 -11.16 15.20 -9.73
N GLY A 147 -10.90 16.18 -8.87
CA GLY A 147 -9.57 16.54 -8.39
C GLY A 147 -9.05 15.63 -7.26
N LEU A 148 -7.89 15.98 -6.72
CA LEU A 148 -7.31 15.33 -5.54
C LEU A 148 -7.64 16.18 -4.30
N ALA A 149 -8.37 15.60 -3.34
CA ALA A 149 -8.65 16.21 -2.05
C ALA A 149 -7.81 15.53 -0.96
N SER A 150 -7.13 16.30 -0.15
CA SER A 150 -6.28 15.77 0.92
C SER A 150 -6.48 16.49 2.24
N SER A 151 -6.24 15.78 3.33
CA SER A 151 -6.19 16.33 4.70
C SER A 151 -5.00 15.73 5.44
N VAL A 152 -4.35 16.53 6.25
CA VAL A 152 -3.19 16.14 7.05
C VAL A 152 -3.58 16.03 8.51
N PHE A 153 -3.26 14.90 9.12
CA PHE A 153 -3.24 14.71 10.55
C PHE A 153 -1.87 15.14 11.09
N ASP A 154 -1.84 16.09 12.04
CA ASP A 154 -0.60 16.65 12.59
C ASP A 154 -0.08 15.92 13.84
N GLY A 155 -0.73 14.84 14.23
CA GLY A 155 -0.51 14.09 15.47
C GLY A 155 -1.61 14.33 16.51
N THR A 156 -2.43 15.36 16.33
CA THR A 156 -3.52 15.72 17.24
C THR A 156 -4.79 16.09 16.47
N ASN A 157 -4.67 16.92 15.45
CA ASN A 157 -5.77 17.49 14.69
C ASN A 157 -5.65 17.17 13.20
N TRP A 158 -6.78 17.25 12.51
CA TRP A 158 -6.85 17.20 11.06
C TRP A 158 -6.94 18.59 10.46
N SER A 159 -6.21 18.83 9.37
CA SER A 159 -6.39 20.03 8.56
C SER A 159 -7.74 20.00 7.83
N ASN A 160 -8.19 21.16 7.36
CA ASN A 160 -9.24 21.20 6.33
C ASN A 160 -8.76 20.50 5.06
N PHE A 161 -9.70 20.05 4.21
CA PHE A 161 -9.34 19.49 2.91
C PHE A 161 -8.69 20.55 2.02
N ASP A 162 -7.50 20.21 1.50
CA ASP A 162 -6.85 20.91 0.40
C ASP A 162 -7.21 20.20 -0.91
N ASN A 163 -7.66 20.97 -1.92
CA ASN A 163 -8.16 20.44 -3.18
C ASN A 163 -7.26 20.87 -4.33
N GLN A 164 -6.67 19.88 -5.00
CA GLN A 164 -5.86 20.08 -6.20
C GLN A 164 -6.69 19.79 -7.44
N SER A 165 -6.75 20.76 -8.36
CA SER A 165 -7.50 20.60 -9.61
C SER A 165 -6.86 19.55 -10.51
N ALA A 166 -7.66 18.59 -10.95
CA ALA A 166 -7.30 17.53 -11.89
C ALA A 166 -8.56 16.89 -12.46
N THR A 167 -8.38 15.96 -13.40
CA THR A 167 -9.45 15.11 -13.94
C THR A 167 -9.10 13.65 -13.72
N LEU A 168 -9.10 13.25 -12.45
CA LEU A 168 -8.80 11.89 -12.04
C LEU A 168 -9.99 10.97 -12.29
N THR A 169 -9.73 9.73 -12.71
CA THR A 169 -10.72 8.68 -12.93
C THR A 169 -10.65 7.54 -11.92
N SER A 170 -9.52 7.37 -11.23
CA SER A 170 -9.36 6.38 -10.17
C SER A 170 -9.22 7.02 -8.79
N ALA A 171 -9.32 6.21 -7.72
CA ALA A 171 -8.81 6.59 -6.43
C ALA A 171 -7.28 6.77 -6.49
N PRO A 172 -6.69 7.66 -5.69
CA PRO A 172 -5.24 7.76 -5.58
C PRO A 172 -4.66 6.61 -4.76
N GLY A 173 -3.43 6.20 -5.09
CA GLY A 173 -2.58 5.38 -4.23
C GLY A 173 -1.38 6.20 -3.79
N CYS A 174 -1.25 6.43 -2.50
CA CYS A 174 -0.23 7.31 -1.92
C CYS A 174 0.84 6.50 -1.19
N GLY A 175 2.09 6.97 -1.28
CA GLY A 175 3.24 6.43 -0.56
C GLY A 175 4.14 7.54 -0.03
N SER A 176 4.82 7.27 1.08
CA SER A 176 5.84 8.15 1.66
C SER A 176 7.17 7.99 0.91
N ASP A 177 7.99 9.03 0.90
CA ASP A 177 9.39 8.96 0.46
C ASP A 177 10.39 9.01 1.63
N ASP A 178 9.88 8.88 2.86
CA ASP A 178 10.61 8.93 4.13
C ASP A 178 11.37 10.26 4.42
N ASN A 179 11.19 11.26 3.56
CA ASN A 179 11.70 12.63 3.75
C ASN A 179 10.61 13.62 4.17
N GLY A 180 9.52 13.13 4.73
CA GLY A 180 8.38 13.96 5.10
C GLY A 180 7.54 14.41 3.90
N ARG A 181 7.65 13.70 2.78
CA ARG A 181 6.89 13.94 1.54
C ARG A 181 6.04 12.72 1.21
N VAL A 182 4.96 12.94 0.49
CA VAL A 182 4.04 11.88 0.02
C VAL A 182 3.80 12.07 -1.47
N VAL A 183 3.92 11.00 -2.22
CA VAL A 183 3.52 10.95 -3.63
C VAL A 183 2.21 10.20 -3.74
N CYS A 184 1.23 10.79 -4.40
CA CYS A 184 -0.04 10.16 -4.74
C CYS A 184 -0.14 9.98 -6.26
N ALA A 185 -0.40 8.76 -6.71
CA ALA A 185 -0.62 8.40 -8.10
C ALA A 185 -2.10 8.10 -8.35
N ALA A 186 -2.63 8.50 -9.50
CA ALA A 186 -3.98 8.18 -9.94
C ALA A 186 -4.02 8.11 -11.48
N ASN A 187 -5.12 7.63 -12.04
CA ASN A 187 -5.32 7.63 -13.48
C ASN A 187 -6.06 8.89 -13.93
N ASP A 188 -5.66 9.44 -15.08
CA ASP A 188 -6.39 10.51 -15.78
C ASP A 188 -7.46 9.95 -16.74
N THR A 189 -8.16 10.83 -17.44
CA THR A 189 -9.19 10.47 -18.43
C THR A 189 -8.65 9.75 -19.66
N SER A 190 -7.34 9.80 -19.92
CA SER A 190 -6.66 9.08 -20.99
C SER A 190 -6.04 7.75 -20.51
N SER A 191 -6.35 7.35 -19.27
CA SER A 191 -5.77 6.18 -18.60
C SER A 191 -4.27 6.29 -18.34
N ASN A 192 -3.67 7.49 -18.44
CA ASN A 192 -2.29 7.68 -18.02
C ASN A 192 -2.22 7.74 -16.50
N VAL A 193 -1.10 7.27 -15.96
CA VAL A 193 -0.78 7.50 -14.55
C VAL A 193 -0.26 8.92 -14.39
N VAL A 194 -0.96 9.70 -13.57
CA VAL A 194 -0.53 11.03 -13.12
C VAL A 194 -0.15 10.96 -11.66
N VAL A 195 0.88 11.71 -11.28
CA VAL A 195 1.38 11.76 -9.90
C VAL A 195 1.44 13.20 -9.41
N ASN A 196 1.18 13.40 -8.11
CA ASN A 196 1.42 14.67 -7.44
C ASN A 196 2.18 14.43 -6.15
N ARG A 197 3.11 15.31 -5.80
CA ARG A 197 3.92 15.23 -4.58
C ARG A 197 3.51 16.32 -3.60
N TYR A 198 3.17 15.90 -2.38
CA TYR A 198 3.07 16.79 -1.24
C TYR A 198 4.46 16.90 -0.58
N ASN A 199 5.05 18.10 -0.57
CA ASN A 199 6.42 18.32 -0.12
C ASN A 199 6.56 18.53 1.40
N GLY A 200 5.49 18.30 2.13
CA GLY A 200 5.41 18.49 3.58
C GLY A 200 4.64 19.74 3.98
N THR A 201 4.40 20.67 3.03
CA THR A 201 3.66 21.92 3.23
C THR A 201 2.64 22.20 2.13
N SER A 202 2.97 21.88 0.88
CA SER A 202 2.13 22.14 -0.30
C SER A 202 2.29 21.05 -1.36
N TRP A 203 1.41 21.03 -2.34
CA TRP A 203 1.49 20.17 -3.50
C TRP A 203 2.37 20.80 -4.59
N ASP A 204 3.27 20.01 -5.18
CA ASP A 204 4.21 20.46 -6.21
C ASP A 204 3.60 20.53 -7.62
N GLY A 205 2.37 20.00 -7.80
CA GLY A 205 1.67 19.93 -9.07
C GLY A 205 1.74 18.54 -9.72
N PHE A 206 0.77 18.30 -10.62
CA PHE A 206 0.66 17.01 -11.30
C PHE A 206 1.71 16.84 -12.41
N LEU A 207 2.31 15.66 -12.43
CA LEU A 207 3.13 15.18 -13.54
C LEU A 207 2.43 14.02 -14.23
N ASN A 208 2.42 13.99 -15.55
CA ASN A 208 1.91 12.89 -16.35
C ASN A 208 3.07 11.93 -16.67
N LEU A 209 3.02 10.71 -16.16
CA LEU A 209 4.04 9.69 -16.38
C LEU A 209 3.73 8.79 -17.58
N GLY A 210 2.64 9.07 -18.30
CA GLY A 210 2.17 8.18 -19.35
C GLY A 210 1.78 6.82 -18.81
N GLY A 211 2.04 5.77 -19.59
CA GLY A 211 1.61 4.42 -19.29
C GLY A 211 0.10 4.29 -19.54
N ARG A 212 -0.37 3.09 -19.83
CA ARG A 212 -1.81 2.80 -19.93
C ARG A 212 -2.17 1.87 -18.77
N ALA A 213 -2.78 2.46 -17.75
CA ALA A 213 -3.10 1.75 -16.53
C ALA A 213 -4.62 1.57 -16.36
N THR A 214 -5.00 0.44 -15.79
CA THR A 214 -6.35 0.13 -15.37
C THR A 214 -6.38 -0.10 -13.86
N GLY A 215 -7.41 0.39 -13.19
CA GLY A 215 -7.52 0.28 -11.73
C GLY A 215 -6.70 1.36 -10.99
N GLU A 216 -6.59 1.19 -9.70
CA GLU A 216 -5.92 2.14 -8.82
C GLU A 216 -4.42 1.87 -8.79
N PRO A 217 -3.55 2.85 -9.07
CA PRO A 217 -2.12 2.71 -8.82
C PRO A 217 -1.83 2.66 -7.31
N THR A 218 -0.63 2.23 -6.93
CA THR A 218 -0.14 2.27 -5.55
C THR A 218 1.30 2.73 -5.52
N CYS A 219 1.72 3.45 -4.49
CA CYS A 219 3.09 3.91 -4.33
C CYS A 219 3.66 3.46 -2.98
N THR A 220 4.97 3.17 -2.95
CA THR A 220 5.71 2.88 -1.72
C THR A 220 7.14 3.40 -1.83
N ASN A 221 7.80 3.63 -0.70
CA ASN A 221 9.22 4.00 -0.71
C ASN A 221 10.12 2.82 -1.09
N LEU A 222 11.35 3.12 -1.47
CA LEU A 222 12.42 2.14 -1.71
C LEU A 222 13.50 2.19 -0.64
N LEU A 223 13.27 2.92 0.46
CA LEU A 223 14.17 3.12 1.60
C LEU A 223 15.51 3.81 1.30
N GLU A 224 15.80 4.16 0.07
CA GLU A 224 16.77 5.22 -0.17
C GLU A 224 16.05 6.55 -0.03
N THR A 225 16.60 7.43 0.77
CA THR A 225 15.97 8.70 1.12
C THR A 225 15.50 9.47 -0.11
N GLY A 226 14.22 9.71 -0.20
CA GLY A 226 13.59 10.46 -1.28
C GLY A 226 13.21 9.66 -2.51
N GLN A 227 13.50 8.38 -2.59
CA GLN A 227 13.06 7.53 -3.70
C GLN A 227 11.70 6.89 -3.41
N ILE A 228 10.88 6.80 -4.44
CA ILE A 228 9.58 6.15 -4.38
C ILE A 228 9.34 5.37 -5.66
N VAL A 229 8.61 4.27 -5.56
CA VAL A 229 8.12 3.55 -6.72
C VAL A 229 6.60 3.53 -6.70
N CYS A 230 6.00 3.83 -7.84
CA CYS A 230 4.57 3.68 -8.06
C CYS A 230 4.33 2.49 -9.00
N PHE A 231 3.36 1.68 -8.65
CA PHE A 231 2.96 0.50 -9.39
C PHE A 231 1.58 0.70 -9.99
N ALA A 232 1.37 0.13 -11.16
CA ALA A 232 0.10 0.17 -11.85
C ALA A 232 -0.18 -1.14 -12.58
N ARG A 233 -1.47 -1.48 -12.68
CA ARG A 233 -1.94 -2.57 -13.52
C ARG A 233 -2.05 -2.09 -14.95
N GLY A 234 -1.33 -2.73 -15.87
CA GLY A 234 -1.44 -2.48 -17.31
C GLY A 234 -2.80 -2.91 -17.88
N THR A 235 -3.11 -2.47 -19.10
CA THR A 235 -4.32 -2.91 -19.82
C THR A 235 -4.32 -4.39 -20.16
N ASP A 236 -3.15 -5.01 -20.17
CA ASP A 236 -2.91 -6.45 -20.34
C ASP A 236 -2.93 -7.22 -19.02
N SER A 237 -3.31 -6.57 -17.93
CA SER A 237 -3.28 -7.08 -16.56
C SER A 237 -1.88 -7.26 -15.96
N SER A 238 -0.84 -6.83 -16.63
CA SER A 238 0.54 -6.91 -16.13
C SER A 238 0.77 -5.97 -14.93
N PHE A 239 1.71 -6.36 -14.07
CA PHE A 239 2.21 -5.51 -12.99
C PHE A 239 3.40 -4.70 -13.49
N ASN A 240 3.29 -3.38 -13.41
CA ASN A 240 4.29 -2.44 -13.90
C ASN A 240 4.69 -1.48 -12.80
N GLY A 241 5.97 -1.09 -12.77
CA GLY A 241 6.50 -0.12 -11.81
C GLY A 241 7.21 1.02 -12.51
N ASN A 242 7.14 2.22 -11.93
CA ASN A 242 7.92 3.37 -12.32
C ASN A 242 8.54 3.99 -11.07
N ARG A 243 9.86 4.24 -11.10
CA ARG A 243 10.63 4.71 -9.97
C ARG A 243 11.03 6.17 -10.13
N PHE A 244 10.74 6.95 -9.11
CA PHE A 244 11.28 8.29 -8.93
C PHE A 244 12.68 8.22 -8.32
N ASN A 245 13.63 8.96 -8.87
CA ASN A 245 15.03 8.93 -8.45
C ASN A 245 15.36 9.80 -7.22
N GLY A 246 14.35 10.51 -6.67
CA GLY A 246 14.51 11.35 -5.49
C GLY A 246 15.01 12.78 -5.77
N GLN A 247 15.28 13.13 -7.04
CA GLN A 247 15.82 14.43 -7.44
C GLN A 247 14.72 15.49 -7.62
N ALA A 248 14.79 16.30 -8.67
CA ALA A 248 13.81 17.33 -8.96
C ALA A 248 12.42 16.74 -9.26
N TRP A 249 11.36 17.47 -8.91
CA TRP A 249 10.00 17.03 -9.26
C TRP A 249 9.72 17.34 -10.73
N SER A 250 10.12 16.41 -11.60
CA SER A 250 9.93 16.50 -13.05
C SER A 250 9.70 15.11 -13.65
N THR A 251 9.16 15.06 -14.87
CA THR A 251 8.93 13.76 -15.55
C THR A 251 10.24 13.07 -15.94
N THR A 252 11.35 13.80 -16.09
CA THR A 252 12.66 13.23 -16.41
C THR A 252 13.35 12.54 -15.25
N ASP A 253 12.87 12.77 -14.02
CA ASP A 253 13.37 12.13 -12.81
C ASP A 253 12.64 10.83 -12.47
N TRP A 254 11.68 10.43 -13.30
CA TRP A 254 11.05 9.12 -13.29
C TRP A 254 11.70 8.24 -14.36
N LEU A 255 12.08 7.02 -13.98
CA LEU A 255 12.90 6.13 -14.83
C LEU A 255 12.11 5.43 -15.96
N GLY A 256 10.81 5.68 -16.03
CA GLY A 256 9.90 5.04 -16.98
C GLY A 256 9.28 3.75 -16.45
N TRP A 257 8.21 3.30 -17.12
CA TRP A 257 7.48 2.10 -16.75
C TRP A 257 8.27 0.85 -17.13
N GLY A 258 8.54 0.01 -16.13
CA GLY A 258 9.14 -1.31 -16.28
C GLY A 258 8.11 -2.40 -16.02
N PHE A 259 8.12 -3.44 -16.87
CA PHE A 259 7.33 -4.65 -16.70
C PHE A 259 7.94 -5.52 -15.58
N LEU A 260 7.13 -5.89 -14.59
CA LEU A 260 7.54 -6.72 -13.46
C LEU A 260 6.98 -8.14 -13.54
N GLY A 261 6.20 -8.44 -14.55
CA GLY A 261 5.60 -9.76 -14.75
C GLY A 261 4.21 -9.88 -14.15
N GLY A 262 3.72 -11.11 -14.08
CA GLY A 262 2.45 -11.47 -13.48
C GLY A 262 1.22 -11.01 -14.25
N GLN A 263 0.07 -11.53 -13.82
CA GLN A 263 -1.25 -11.04 -14.21
C GLN A 263 -2.04 -10.79 -12.94
N MET A 264 -2.33 -9.52 -12.66
CA MET A 264 -3.03 -9.10 -11.46
C MET A 264 -4.48 -8.74 -11.77
N GLY A 265 -5.39 -9.14 -10.89
CA GLY A 265 -6.83 -8.86 -11.05
C GLY A 265 -7.20 -7.42 -10.70
N THR A 266 -6.49 -6.85 -9.75
CA THR A 266 -6.81 -5.52 -9.17
C THR A 266 -5.52 -4.75 -8.88
N LYS A 267 -5.50 -3.88 -7.87
CA LYS A 267 -4.28 -3.19 -7.42
C LYS A 267 -3.38 -4.10 -6.59
N GLY A 268 -2.07 -3.88 -6.68
CA GLY A 268 -1.11 -4.47 -5.74
C GLY A 268 -0.96 -3.65 -4.46
N SER A 269 -0.39 -4.27 -3.44
CA SER A 269 0.03 -3.60 -2.22
C SER A 269 1.47 -3.98 -1.91
N CYS A 270 2.33 -2.98 -1.75
CA CYS A 270 3.74 -3.20 -1.53
C CYS A 270 4.18 -2.65 -0.19
N ALA A 271 5.07 -3.36 0.46
CA ALA A 271 5.63 -3.00 1.75
C ALA A 271 7.14 -3.18 1.76
N VAL A 272 7.80 -2.33 2.48
CA VAL A 272 9.24 -2.37 2.70
C VAL A 272 9.59 -3.51 3.66
N ILE A 273 10.58 -4.31 3.29
CA ILE A 273 11.17 -5.36 4.13
C ILE A 273 12.39 -4.78 4.88
N THR A 274 13.36 -4.32 4.13
CA THR A 274 14.59 -3.66 4.60
C THR A 274 14.99 -2.58 3.62
N THR A 275 16.11 -1.90 3.87
CA THR A 275 16.71 -1.00 2.88
C THR A 275 16.86 -1.70 1.52
N ASN A 276 16.29 -1.11 0.47
CA ASN A 276 16.29 -1.63 -0.89
C ASN A 276 15.55 -2.98 -1.11
N GLN A 277 14.73 -3.43 -0.16
CA GLN A 277 13.92 -4.63 -0.35
C GLN A 277 12.45 -4.33 -0.10
N ILE A 278 11.60 -4.73 -1.02
CA ILE A 278 10.14 -4.59 -0.92
C ILE A 278 9.46 -5.90 -1.30
N ALA A 279 8.36 -6.20 -0.62
CA ALA A 279 7.44 -7.27 -1.03
C ALA A 279 6.15 -6.66 -1.58
N CYS A 280 5.69 -7.13 -2.71
CA CYS A 280 4.44 -6.74 -3.32
C CYS A 280 3.49 -7.92 -3.38
N GLY A 281 2.32 -7.77 -2.76
CA GLY A 281 1.22 -8.71 -2.85
C GLY A 281 0.23 -8.29 -3.92
N VAL A 282 -0.25 -9.23 -4.71
CA VAL A 282 -1.29 -9.03 -5.73
C VAL A 282 -2.33 -10.15 -5.67
N PHE A 283 -3.53 -9.84 -6.14
CA PHE A 283 -4.56 -10.83 -6.40
C PHE A 283 -4.34 -11.43 -7.79
N GLY A 284 -4.12 -12.75 -7.87
CA GLY A 284 -3.92 -13.46 -9.14
C GLY A 284 -5.22 -13.60 -9.93
N VAL A 285 -5.16 -13.40 -11.25
CA VAL A 285 -6.34 -13.47 -12.13
C VAL A 285 -6.83 -14.91 -12.31
N THR A 286 -5.92 -15.87 -12.32
CA THR A 286 -6.22 -17.25 -12.73
C THR A 286 -6.76 -18.12 -11.59
N ASP A 287 -6.28 -17.92 -10.38
CA ASP A 287 -6.58 -18.78 -9.23
C ASP A 287 -7.24 -18.02 -8.07
N SER A 288 -7.41 -16.70 -8.22
CA SER A 288 -7.90 -15.81 -7.17
C SER A 288 -7.09 -15.90 -5.87
N GLY A 289 -5.83 -16.33 -5.96
CA GLY A 289 -4.92 -16.47 -4.82
C GLY A 289 -4.13 -15.20 -4.52
N LEU A 290 -3.53 -15.15 -3.32
CA LEU A 290 -2.49 -14.17 -3.03
C LEU A 290 -1.19 -14.62 -3.68
N TRP A 291 -0.64 -13.77 -4.54
CA TRP A 291 0.68 -13.91 -5.14
C TRP A 291 1.58 -12.81 -4.62
N VAL A 292 2.84 -13.14 -4.39
CA VAL A 292 3.84 -12.15 -3.92
C VAL A 292 5.05 -12.15 -4.82
N ASP A 293 5.62 -10.98 -5.01
CA ASP A 293 6.92 -10.78 -5.64
C ASP A 293 7.80 -9.94 -4.72
N VAL A 294 9.07 -10.28 -4.64
CA VAL A 294 10.03 -9.63 -3.75
C VAL A 294 11.17 -9.03 -4.56
N PHE A 295 11.38 -7.75 -4.40
CA PHE A 295 12.57 -7.06 -4.89
C PHE A 295 13.67 -7.17 -3.84
N ASN A 296 14.82 -7.70 -4.21
CA ASN A 296 15.95 -7.95 -3.30
C ASN A 296 17.00 -6.82 -3.29
N GLY A 297 16.70 -5.69 -3.92
CA GLY A 297 17.64 -4.57 -4.11
C GLY A 297 18.25 -4.50 -5.49
N THR A 298 18.23 -5.60 -6.25
CA THR A 298 18.79 -5.72 -7.61
C THR A 298 17.80 -6.26 -8.63
N ALA A 299 17.02 -7.24 -8.24
CA ALA A 299 16.10 -7.95 -9.12
C ALA A 299 14.82 -8.36 -8.38
N TRP A 300 13.75 -8.54 -9.13
CA TRP A 300 12.51 -9.15 -8.68
C TRP A 300 12.64 -10.67 -8.70
N SER A 301 12.07 -11.33 -7.70
CA SER A 301 12.11 -12.80 -7.56
C SER A 301 11.21 -13.52 -8.56
N GLY A 302 10.25 -12.81 -9.12
CA GLY A 302 9.10 -13.36 -9.81
C GLY A 302 7.99 -13.75 -8.85
N PHE A 303 6.74 -13.69 -9.35
CA PHE A 303 5.56 -13.95 -8.54
C PHE A 303 5.50 -15.40 -8.04
N THR A 304 5.32 -15.55 -6.74
CA THR A 304 5.14 -16.84 -6.06
C THR A 304 3.73 -16.91 -5.45
N PRO A 305 2.95 -17.98 -5.72
CA PRO A 305 1.63 -18.15 -5.11
C PRO A 305 1.76 -18.53 -3.65
N LEU A 306 0.98 -17.91 -2.78
CA LEU A 306 0.88 -18.27 -1.36
C LEU A 306 -0.36 -19.12 -1.03
N GLY A 307 -1.20 -19.38 -2.01
CA GLY A 307 -2.18 -20.46 -2.01
C GLY A 307 -3.55 -20.17 -1.42
N GLN A 308 -3.76 -19.07 -0.67
CA GLN A 308 -5.10 -18.79 -0.14
C GLN A 308 -5.91 -17.92 -1.09
N THR A 309 -7.14 -18.35 -1.41
CA THR A 309 -8.08 -17.61 -2.23
C THR A 309 -8.54 -16.33 -1.52
N THR A 310 -8.51 -15.21 -2.24
CA THR A 310 -8.95 -13.90 -1.77
C THR A 310 -10.03 -13.33 -2.70
N VAL A 311 -10.87 -12.46 -2.18
CA VAL A 311 -11.95 -11.80 -2.96
C VAL A 311 -11.65 -10.33 -3.25
N GLY A 312 -10.52 -9.81 -2.77
CA GLY A 312 -10.18 -8.39 -2.92
C GLY A 312 -8.67 -8.15 -2.94
N ASN A 313 -8.31 -6.89 -2.82
CA ASN A 313 -6.92 -6.48 -2.81
C ASN A 313 -6.22 -6.94 -1.52
N PRO A 314 -4.99 -7.44 -1.61
CA PRO A 314 -4.17 -7.62 -0.42
C PRO A 314 -3.77 -6.28 0.18
N SER A 315 -3.44 -6.28 1.47
CA SER A 315 -2.78 -5.18 2.15
C SER A 315 -1.49 -5.68 2.78
N CYS A 316 -0.37 -5.26 2.26
CA CYS A 316 0.94 -5.56 2.82
C CYS A 316 1.46 -4.36 3.61
N ALA A 317 1.97 -4.59 4.80
CA ALA A 317 2.54 -3.59 5.68
C ALA A 317 3.87 -4.07 6.27
N PRO A 318 4.86 -3.19 6.44
CA PRO A 318 6.08 -3.58 7.14
C PRO A 318 5.74 -3.96 8.59
N LEU A 319 6.48 -4.93 9.13
CA LEU A 319 6.43 -5.28 10.56
C LEU A 319 7.70 -4.89 11.30
N GLY A 320 8.74 -4.43 10.60
CA GLY A 320 10.07 -4.29 11.15
C GLY A 320 10.79 -5.65 11.33
N GLY A 321 12.08 -5.61 11.67
CA GLY A 321 12.88 -6.84 11.79
C GLY A 321 12.96 -7.65 10.51
N SER A 322 12.98 -6.99 9.35
CA SER A 322 12.98 -7.61 8.02
C SER A 322 11.76 -8.48 7.73
N LYS A 323 10.59 -8.09 8.26
CA LYS A 323 9.34 -8.81 8.07
C LYS A 323 8.25 -7.91 7.49
N VAL A 324 7.38 -8.55 6.72
CA VAL A 324 6.18 -7.96 6.13
C VAL A 324 4.97 -8.80 6.51
N LEU A 325 3.86 -8.15 6.86
CA LEU A 325 2.56 -8.76 7.02
C LEU A 325 1.71 -8.44 5.81
N CYS A 326 1.14 -9.45 5.15
CA CYS A 326 0.10 -9.28 4.14
C CYS A 326 -1.23 -9.82 4.66
N ALA A 327 -2.27 -9.01 4.64
CA ALA A 327 -3.63 -9.35 5.02
C ALA A 327 -4.52 -9.45 3.78
N ILE A 328 -5.43 -10.41 3.78
CA ILE A 328 -6.41 -10.66 2.71
C ILE A 328 -7.79 -10.95 3.29
N VAL A 329 -8.80 -10.87 2.43
CA VAL A 329 -10.16 -11.29 2.75
C VAL A 329 -10.52 -12.52 1.90
N GLY A 330 -10.80 -13.63 2.55
CA GLY A 330 -11.19 -14.86 1.88
C GLY A 330 -12.65 -14.85 1.37
N VAL A 331 -13.00 -15.84 0.56
CA VAL A 331 -14.35 -16.01 -0.02
C VAL A 331 -15.48 -16.11 1.02
N ASN A 332 -15.14 -16.40 2.26
CA ASN A 332 -16.07 -16.45 3.41
C ASN A 332 -16.21 -15.09 4.12
N SER A 333 -15.71 -14.00 3.53
CA SER A 333 -15.66 -12.66 4.11
C SER A 333 -14.90 -12.58 5.45
N LYS A 334 -14.02 -13.53 5.72
CA LYS A 334 -13.12 -13.50 6.89
C LYS A 334 -11.73 -13.06 6.49
N ALA A 335 -11.14 -12.21 7.30
CA ALA A 335 -9.78 -11.76 7.10
C ALA A 335 -8.77 -12.77 7.66
N SER A 336 -7.68 -12.94 6.93
CA SER A 336 -6.50 -13.70 7.37
C SER A 336 -5.23 -12.94 6.99
N SER A 337 -4.15 -13.24 7.67
CA SER A 337 -2.84 -12.63 7.44
C SER A 337 -1.76 -13.69 7.33
N ILE A 338 -0.70 -13.34 6.62
CA ILE A 338 0.52 -14.12 6.52
C ILE A 338 1.71 -13.21 6.74
N VAL A 339 2.75 -13.72 7.38
CA VAL A 339 4.00 -12.98 7.62
C VAL A 339 5.10 -13.61 6.78
N GLY A 340 5.86 -12.77 6.12
CA GLY A 340 6.99 -13.14 5.30
C GLY A 340 8.23 -12.30 5.61
N PRO A 341 9.23 -12.45 4.77
CA PRO A 341 10.48 -11.71 4.90
C PRO A 341 10.26 -10.24 4.74
#